data_3006f768fdb293c5001f9c67ccefe361
#
_entry.id   3006f768fdb293c5001f9c67ccefe361
#
_cell.length_a   1.000
_cell.length_b   1.000
_cell.length_c   1.000
_cell.angle_alpha   90.00
_cell.angle_beta   90.00
_cell.angle_gamma   90.00
#
_symmetry.space_group_name_H-M   'P 1'
#
loop_
_entity.id
_entity.type
_entity.pdbx_description
1 polymer ?
#
loop_
_entity_poly.entity_id
_entity_poly.type
_entity_poly.pdbx_seq_one_letter_code
_entity_poly.pdbx_strand_id
1 'polypeptide(L)'
;MNVTDDKQERQVVSRQRVADHGEVYTAKREVNAMLDLVKEETERIDSRFLEPACGNGNFLVEILNRKMEAVRRQFARNRFEYDQASAVAVSSMYGVELLPDNVEACRNRLMNQYLETYREHQHADASPELERCIRFLLRKNILCGDALTMLQNNGEPITFCEWTFIGTNGKVKRRDFELSELLRNVEYDKPKPGEEGLLFADTGEPTFVHLPKREYPLTDYLKLPDYE
;
A
#
# COMPACT_ATOMS: atom_id res chain seq x y z
N MET A 1 0.10 6.55 -42.40
CA MET A 1 0.85 5.46 -41.82
C MET A 1 1.52 6.00 -40.58
N ASN A 2 0.86 5.90 -39.42
CA ASN A 2 1.45 6.27 -38.13
C ASN A 2 2.07 5.01 -37.55
N VAL A 3 3.38 4.95 -37.55
CA VAL A 3 4.15 3.97 -36.83
C VAL A 3 4.14 4.43 -35.36
N THR A 4 3.28 3.84 -34.55
CA THR A 4 3.35 3.96 -33.10
C THR A 4 4.64 3.30 -32.65
N ASP A 5 5.54 4.11 -32.11
CA ASP A 5 6.81 3.74 -31.50
C ASP A 5 6.50 2.93 -30.23
N ASP A 6 6.37 1.62 -30.39
CA ASP A 6 6.18 0.65 -29.33
C ASP A 6 7.57 0.45 -28.68
N LYS A 7 7.95 1.41 -27.79
CA LYS A 7 9.13 1.24 -26.95
C LYS A 7 8.89 0.00 -26.11
N GLN A 8 9.48 -1.13 -26.53
CA GLN A 8 9.50 -2.35 -25.74
C GLN A 8 9.92 -2.02 -24.30
N GLU A 9 8.95 -2.06 -23.37
CA GLU A 9 9.22 -1.93 -21.93
C GLU A 9 10.24 -3.01 -21.56
N ARG A 10 11.36 -2.61 -20.97
CA ARG A 10 12.36 -3.55 -20.50
C ARG A 10 11.78 -4.35 -19.32
N GLN A 11 11.43 -5.60 -19.57
CA GLN A 11 10.91 -6.52 -18.55
C GLN A 11 11.99 -7.11 -17.64
N VAL A 12 13.27 -6.84 -17.92
CA VAL A 12 14.40 -7.44 -17.21
C VAL A 12 15.49 -6.39 -16.99
N VAL A 13 15.99 -6.27 -15.76
CA VAL A 13 17.12 -5.40 -15.42
C VAL A 13 18.42 -6.03 -15.93
N SER A 14 18.65 -7.31 -15.60
CA SER A 14 19.80 -8.09 -16.11
C SER A 14 19.49 -9.58 -16.10
N ARG A 15 20.21 -10.34 -16.96
CA ARG A 15 20.12 -11.82 -16.96
C ARG A 15 20.55 -12.42 -15.63
N GLN A 16 21.51 -11.80 -14.95
CA GLN A 16 21.99 -12.23 -13.64
C GLN A 16 20.88 -12.15 -12.59
N ARG A 17 20.15 -11.04 -12.52
CA ARG A 17 19.04 -10.86 -11.56
C ARG A 17 17.87 -11.82 -11.83
N VAL A 18 17.63 -12.17 -13.09
CA VAL A 18 16.65 -13.22 -13.44
C VAL A 18 17.09 -14.58 -12.92
N ALA A 19 18.38 -14.92 -13.09
CA ALA A 19 18.93 -16.19 -12.63
C ALA A 19 18.97 -16.30 -11.10
N ASP A 20 19.34 -15.23 -10.42
CA ASP A 20 19.55 -15.22 -8.97
C ASP A 20 18.24 -15.02 -8.18
N HIS A 21 17.28 -14.25 -8.72
CA HIS A 21 16.08 -13.81 -8.00
C HIS A 21 14.77 -14.01 -8.76
N GLY A 22 14.81 -14.52 -9.99
CA GLY A 22 13.60 -14.65 -10.82
C GLY A 22 12.98 -13.31 -11.22
N GLU A 23 13.76 -12.21 -11.20
CA GLU A 23 13.26 -10.85 -11.39
C GLU A 23 12.84 -10.58 -12.84
N VAL A 24 11.55 -10.69 -13.07
CA VAL A 24 10.90 -10.36 -14.35
C VAL A 24 9.74 -9.40 -14.08
N TYR A 25 9.76 -8.24 -14.73
CA TYR A 25 8.70 -7.25 -14.57
C TYR A 25 7.52 -7.56 -15.49
N THR A 26 6.32 -7.55 -14.93
CA THR A 26 5.08 -7.68 -15.70
C THR A 26 4.87 -6.42 -16.55
N ALA A 27 4.61 -6.60 -17.84
CA ALA A 27 4.37 -5.49 -18.76
C ALA A 27 3.08 -4.73 -18.37
N LYS A 28 3.06 -3.41 -18.61
CA LYS A 28 1.94 -2.53 -18.24
C LYS A 28 0.58 -3.04 -18.76
N ARG A 29 0.54 -3.56 -19.99
CA ARG A 29 -0.68 -4.12 -20.58
C ARG A 29 -1.22 -5.29 -19.76
N GLU A 30 -0.34 -6.17 -19.31
CA GLU A 30 -0.71 -7.35 -18.53
C GLU A 30 -1.14 -6.95 -17.12
N VAL A 31 -0.41 -6.01 -16.49
CA VAL A 31 -0.80 -5.41 -15.20
C VAL A 31 -2.23 -4.86 -15.28
N ASN A 32 -2.54 -4.06 -16.29
CA ASN A 32 -3.87 -3.49 -16.45
C ASN A 32 -4.94 -4.57 -16.68
N ALA A 33 -4.66 -5.58 -17.51
CA ALA A 33 -5.60 -6.68 -17.75
C ALA A 33 -5.91 -7.46 -16.45
N MET A 34 -4.91 -7.68 -15.59
CA MET A 34 -5.10 -8.32 -14.29
C MET A 34 -5.89 -7.44 -13.31
N LEU A 35 -5.57 -6.14 -13.25
CA LEU A 35 -6.29 -5.20 -12.39
C LEU A 35 -7.74 -4.95 -12.84
N ASP A 36 -8.05 -5.17 -14.12
CA ASP A 36 -9.42 -5.07 -14.63
C ASP A 36 -10.32 -6.19 -14.09
N LEU A 37 -9.76 -7.33 -13.68
CA LEU A 37 -10.52 -8.40 -13.01
C LEU A 37 -11.05 -7.98 -11.63
N VAL A 38 -10.39 -7.01 -11.00
CA VAL A 38 -10.75 -6.45 -9.67
C VAL A 38 -10.97 -4.94 -9.76
N LYS A 39 -11.54 -4.49 -10.88
CA LYS A 39 -11.68 -3.07 -11.20
C LYS A 39 -12.39 -2.28 -10.10
N GLU A 40 -13.50 -2.80 -9.60
CA GLU A 40 -14.30 -2.15 -8.55
C GLU A 40 -13.47 -1.86 -7.30
N GLU A 41 -12.59 -2.79 -6.91
CA GLU A 41 -11.70 -2.59 -5.78
C GLU A 41 -10.57 -1.60 -6.09
N THR A 42 -10.01 -1.62 -7.30
CA THR A 42 -8.96 -0.65 -7.69
C THR A 42 -9.49 0.78 -7.81
N GLU A 43 -10.79 0.96 -8.04
CA GLU A 43 -11.44 2.27 -8.10
C GLU A 43 -12.01 2.73 -6.74
N ARG A 44 -11.95 1.88 -5.70
CA ARG A 44 -12.25 2.29 -4.32
C ARG A 44 -11.00 2.86 -3.67
N ILE A 45 -11.13 4.07 -3.12
CA ILE A 45 -9.99 4.82 -2.56
C ILE A 45 -9.36 4.08 -1.37
N ASP A 46 -10.17 3.47 -0.53
CA ASP A 46 -9.79 2.82 0.74
C ASP A 46 -9.56 1.30 0.65
N SER A 47 -9.87 0.66 -0.48
CA SER A 47 -9.61 -0.77 -0.67
C SER A 47 -8.12 -1.09 -0.52
N ARG A 48 -7.81 -2.08 0.31
CA ARG A 48 -6.43 -2.46 0.61
C ARG A 48 -5.88 -3.42 -0.44
N PHE A 49 -4.67 -3.13 -0.90
CA PHE A 49 -3.91 -3.98 -1.83
C PHE A 49 -2.57 -4.34 -1.22
N LEU A 50 -2.24 -5.61 -1.23
CA LEU A 50 -0.92 -6.12 -0.87
C LEU A 50 -0.30 -6.79 -2.10
N GLU A 51 0.87 -6.32 -2.51
CA GLU A 51 1.72 -6.96 -3.50
C GLU A 51 2.92 -7.61 -2.80
N PRO A 52 2.93 -8.94 -2.64
CA PRO A 52 3.94 -9.63 -1.85
C PRO A 52 5.31 -9.77 -2.53
N ALA A 53 5.42 -9.40 -3.80
CA ALA A 53 6.65 -9.34 -4.59
C ALA A 53 6.61 -8.12 -5.51
N CYS A 54 6.58 -6.92 -4.89
CA CYS A 54 6.20 -5.71 -5.62
C CYS A 54 7.25 -5.22 -6.63
N GLY A 55 8.47 -5.75 -6.62
CA GLY A 55 9.54 -5.32 -7.50
C GLY A 55 9.74 -3.80 -7.42
N ASN A 56 9.87 -3.16 -8.55
CA ASN A 56 9.93 -1.70 -8.66
C ASN A 56 8.54 -1.01 -8.69
N GLY A 57 7.45 -1.74 -8.40
CA GLY A 57 6.12 -1.19 -8.19
C GLY A 57 5.21 -1.13 -9.41
N ASN A 58 5.36 -2.00 -10.42
CA ASN A 58 4.52 -1.95 -11.63
C ASN A 58 3.03 -2.03 -11.34
N PHE A 59 2.59 -2.98 -10.50
CA PHE A 59 1.20 -3.08 -10.08
C PHE A 59 0.78 -1.89 -9.21
N LEU A 60 1.59 -1.53 -8.23
CA LEU A 60 1.26 -0.47 -7.27
C LEU A 60 1.11 0.90 -7.95
N VAL A 61 1.90 1.21 -8.98
CA VAL A 61 1.76 2.45 -9.76
C VAL A 61 0.41 2.50 -10.50
N GLU A 62 -0.01 1.42 -11.12
CA GLU A 62 -1.31 1.39 -11.80
C GLU A 62 -2.49 1.42 -10.82
N ILE A 63 -2.37 0.78 -9.66
CA ILE A 63 -3.36 0.89 -8.56
C ILE A 63 -3.44 2.34 -8.08
N LEU A 64 -2.29 2.99 -7.87
CA LEU A 64 -2.23 4.40 -7.48
C LEU A 64 -2.95 5.28 -8.49
N ASN A 65 -2.68 5.11 -9.79
CA ASN A 65 -3.33 5.89 -10.85
C ASN A 65 -4.86 5.75 -10.80
N ARG A 66 -5.38 4.53 -10.67
CA ARG A 66 -6.82 4.27 -10.59
C ARG A 66 -7.45 4.91 -9.36
N LYS A 67 -6.81 4.78 -8.20
CA LYS A 67 -7.28 5.40 -6.95
C LYS A 67 -7.25 6.92 -7.01
N MET A 68 -6.18 7.52 -7.54
CA MET A 68 -6.06 8.97 -7.69
C MET A 68 -7.11 9.52 -8.66
N GLU A 69 -7.45 8.78 -9.72
CA GLU A 69 -8.56 9.15 -10.59
C GLU A 69 -9.91 9.08 -9.85
N ALA A 70 -10.12 8.11 -8.97
CA ALA A 70 -11.31 8.05 -8.11
C ALA A 70 -11.35 9.23 -7.12
N VAL A 71 -10.20 9.60 -6.53
CA VAL A 71 -10.06 10.80 -5.69
C VAL A 71 -10.44 12.06 -6.49
N ARG A 72 -9.93 12.21 -7.70
CA ARG A 72 -10.25 13.34 -8.58
C ARG A 72 -11.75 13.43 -8.87
N ARG A 73 -12.38 12.30 -9.24
CA ARG A 73 -13.82 12.26 -9.54
C ARG A 73 -14.68 12.72 -8.36
N GLN A 74 -14.27 12.42 -7.12
CA GLN A 74 -15.07 12.66 -5.94
C GLN A 74 -14.74 13.99 -5.25
N PHE A 75 -13.47 14.42 -5.25
CA PHE A 75 -12.98 15.49 -4.37
C PHE A 75 -12.25 16.63 -5.09
N ALA A 76 -12.19 16.66 -6.45
CA ALA A 76 -11.42 17.67 -7.17
C ALA A 76 -11.77 19.14 -6.81
N ARG A 77 -12.99 19.39 -6.31
CA ARG A 77 -13.48 20.75 -5.98
C ARG A 77 -13.10 21.23 -4.58
N ASN A 78 -12.66 20.34 -3.70
CA ASN A 78 -12.28 20.66 -2.34
C ASN A 78 -10.88 20.12 -2.07
N ARG A 79 -9.89 21.02 -2.05
CA ARG A 79 -8.48 20.66 -1.89
C ARG A 79 -8.22 19.91 -0.58
N PHE A 80 -8.83 20.33 0.53
CA PHE A 80 -8.62 19.66 1.81
C PHE A 80 -9.12 18.20 1.78
N GLU A 81 -10.31 17.97 1.22
CA GLU A 81 -10.85 16.61 1.07
C GLU A 81 -10.03 15.80 0.05
N TYR A 82 -9.57 16.42 -1.03
CA TYR A 82 -8.67 15.80 -2.01
C TYR A 82 -7.36 15.35 -1.36
N ASP A 83 -6.73 16.23 -0.58
CA ASP A 83 -5.47 15.94 0.11
C ASP A 83 -5.64 14.75 1.07
N GLN A 84 -6.69 14.76 1.90
CA GLN A 84 -6.99 13.65 2.80
C GLN A 84 -7.30 12.35 2.03
N ALA A 85 -8.14 12.40 1.01
CA ALA A 85 -8.51 11.22 0.20
C ALA A 85 -7.31 10.65 -0.56
N SER A 86 -6.40 11.50 -1.05
CA SER A 86 -5.15 11.07 -1.68
C SER A 86 -4.21 10.36 -0.70
N ALA A 87 -4.15 10.82 0.56
CA ALA A 87 -3.42 10.14 1.62
C ALA A 87 -4.06 8.78 1.97
N VAL A 88 -5.41 8.68 1.99
CA VAL A 88 -6.12 7.40 2.14
C VAL A 88 -5.75 6.44 1.02
N ALA A 89 -5.74 6.91 -0.25
CA ALA A 89 -5.37 6.10 -1.40
C ALA A 89 -3.97 5.49 -1.25
N VAL A 90 -2.98 6.30 -0.87
CA VAL A 90 -1.60 5.83 -0.66
C VAL A 90 -1.51 4.90 0.55
N SER A 91 -2.20 5.22 1.65
CA SER A 91 -2.17 4.42 2.89
C SER A 91 -2.78 3.02 2.74
N SER A 92 -3.60 2.81 1.72
CA SER A 92 -4.25 1.53 1.44
C SER A 92 -3.44 0.58 0.54
N MET A 93 -2.24 0.99 0.11
CA MET A 93 -1.36 0.17 -0.74
C MET A 93 -0.16 -0.34 0.07
N TYR A 94 0.10 -1.63 -0.05
CA TYR A 94 1.17 -2.34 0.66
C TYR A 94 2.01 -3.14 -0.32
N GLY A 95 3.31 -3.23 -0.05
CA GLY A 95 4.24 -4.01 -0.85
C GLY A 95 5.33 -4.65 0.01
N VAL A 96 5.74 -5.86 -0.35
CA VAL A 96 6.94 -6.51 0.17
C VAL A 96 7.86 -6.77 -1.01
N GLU A 97 9.15 -6.55 -0.83
CA GLU A 97 10.16 -6.80 -1.84
C GLU A 97 11.46 -7.25 -1.18
N LEU A 98 12.05 -8.29 -1.74
CA LEU A 98 13.25 -8.91 -1.19
C LEU A 98 14.49 -8.02 -1.34
N LEU A 99 14.59 -7.29 -2.46
CA LEU A 99 15.79 -6.51 -2.83
C LEU A 99 15.65 -5.05 -2.38
N PRO A 100 16.58 -4.54 -1.54
CA PRO A 100 16.51 -3.18 -1.01
C PRO A 100 16.50 -2.08 -2.09
N ASP A 101 17.21 -2.27 -3.19
CA ASP A 101 17.24 -1.32 -4.30
C ASP A 101 15.88 -1.23 -5.04
N ASN A 102 15.18 -2.35 -5.17
CA ASN A 102 13.82 -2.36 -5.71
C ASN A 102 12.82 -1.68 -4.77
N VAL A 103 12.96 -1.87 -3.44
CA VAL A 103 12.14 -1.16 -2.46
C VAL A 103 12.26 0.35 -2.63
N GLU A 104 13.50 0.86 -2.70
CA GLU A 104 13.74 2.29 -2.91
C GLU A 104 13.25 2.76 -4.28
N ALA A 105 13.48 1.98 -5.33
CA ALA A 105 12.96 2.29 -6.67
C ALA A 105 11.42 2.37 -6.68
N CYS A 106 10.74 1.41 -6.02
CA CYS A 106 9.30 1.38 -5.87
C CYS A 106 8.77 2.62 -5.15
N ARG A 107 9.33 2.95 -3.96
CA ARG A 107 8.94 4.12 -3.17
C ARG A 107 9.11 5.42 -3.95
N ASN A 108 10.25 5.60 -4.61
CA ASN A 108 10.55 6.79 -5.41
C ASN A 108 9.62 6.91 -6.62
N ARG A 109 9.35 5.79 -7.28
CA ARG A 109 8.45 5.75 -8.43
C ARG A 109 7.01 6.08 -8.04
N LEU A 110 6.51 5.52 -6.94
CA LEU A 110 5.19 5.84 -6.41
C LEU A 110 5.09 7.31 -5.99
N MET A 111 6.12 7.84 -5.34
CA MET A 111 6.14 9.25 -4.94
C MET A 111 6.13 10.19 -6.14
N ASN A 112 6.95 9.92 -7.16
CA ASN A 112 6.99 10.73 -8.38
C ASN A 112 5.65 10.68 -9.12
N GLN A 113 5.06 9.49 -9.26
CA GLN A 113 3.74 9.32 -9.87
C GLN A 113 2.65 10.06 -9.08
N TYR A 114 2.68 9.99 -7.76
CA TYR A 114 1.75 10.74 -6.90
C TYR A 114 1.86 12.25 -7.15
N LEU A 115 3.06 12.83 -7.14
CA LEU A 115 3.28 14.26 -7.32
C LEU A 115 2.89 14.74 -8.72
N GLU A 116 3.20 13.96 -9.75
CA GLU A 116 2.81 14.24 -11.13
C GLU A 116 1.28 14.27 -11.26
N THR A 117 0.61 13.22 -10.82
CA THR A 117 -0.86 13.10 -10.86
C THR A 117 -1.53 14.18 -9.99
N TYR A 118 -0.98 14.47 -8.81
CA TYR A 118 -1.48 15.53 -7.94
C TYR A 118 -1.46 16.90 -8.66
N ARG A 119 -0.32 17.24 -9.28
CA ARG A 119 -0.17 18.50 -10.02
C ARG A 119 -1.13 18.57 -11.21
N GLU A 120 -1.33 17.50 -11.93
CA GLU A 120 -2.30 17.43 -13.04
C GLU A 120 -3.73 17.67 -12.56
N HIS A 121 -4.11 17.06 -11.43
CA HIS A 121 -5.48 17.12 -10.92
C HIS A 121 -5.81 18.43 -10.20
N GLN A 122 -4.87 19.00 -9.48
CA GLN A 122 -5.08 20.19 -8.66
C GLN A 122 -4.54 21.47 -9.29
N HIS A 123 -3.82 21.38 -10.42
CA HIS A 123 -3.11 22.49 -11.08
C HIS A 123 -2.19 23.26 -10.12
N ALA A 124 -1.66 22.56 -9.12
CA ALA A 124 -0.77 23.09 -8.08
C ALA A 124 0.10 21.96 -7.49
N ASP A 125 1.18 22.33 -6.83
CA ASP A 125 1.99 21.37 -6.08
C ASP A 125 1.35 20.99 -4.75
N ALA A 126 1.62 19.77 -4.28
CA ALA A 126 1.28 19.34 -2.94
C ALA A 126 2.04 20.19 -1.89
N SER A 127 1.45 20.39 -0.72
CA SER A 127 2.17 21.10 0.35
C SER A 127 3.35 20.27 0.88
N PRO A 128 4.40 20.90 1.42
CA PRO A 128 5.54 20.17 2.00
C PRO A 128 5.12 19.17 3.10
N GLU A 129 4.10 19.51 3.89
CA GLU A 129 3.55 18.63 4.93
C GLU A 129 2.90 17.41 4.33
N LEU A 130 2.12 17.58 3.25
CA LEU A 130 1.49 16.47 2.55
C LEU A 130 2.54 15.58 1.88
N GLU A 131 3.53 16.15 1.21
CA GLU A 131 4.63 15.37 0.62
C GLU A 131 5.36 14.54 1.68
N ARG A 132 5.66 15.14 2.84
CA ARG A 132 6.30 14.43 3.96
C ARG A 132 5.43 13.30 4.49
N CYS A 133 4.12 13.51 4.59
CA CYS A 133 3.16 12.49 4.97
C CYS A 133 3.14 11.33 3.97
N ILE A 134 3.02 11.61 2.67
CA ILE A 134 3.00 10.58 1.62
C ILE A 134 4.29 9.76 1.62
N ARG A 135 5.46 10.39 1.73
CA ARG A 135 6.76 9.69 1.86
C ARG A 135 6.79 8.78 3.09
N PHE A 136 6.23 9.24 4.20
CA PHE A 136 6.14 8.44 5.42
C PHE A 136 5.24 7.22 5.22
N LEU A 137 4.05 7.38 4.64
CA LEU A 137 3.13 6.28 4.35
C LEU A 137 3.78 5.24 3.42
N LEU A 138 4.42 5.67 2.35
CA LEU A 138 5.14 4.78 1.43
C LEU A 138 6.27 4.02 2.15
N ARG A 139 7.02 4.68 3.03
CA ARG A 139 8.09 4.04 3.80
C ARG A 139 7.57 2.98 4.77
N LYS A 140 6.38 3.19 5.35
CA LYS A 140 5.76 2.26 6.30
C LYS A 140 5.01 1.12 5.62
N ASN A 141 4.59 1.30 4.38
CA ASN A 141 3.77 0.32 3.66
C ASN A 141 4.56 -0.50 2.62
N ILE A 142 5.68 0.02 2.09
CA ILE A 142 6.53 -0.71 1.14
C ILE A 142 7.78 -1.16 1.90
N LEU A 143 7.86 -2.47 2.18
CA LEU A 143 8.84 -3.02 3.11
C LEU A 143 9.83 -3.94 2.42
N CYS A 144 11.07 -3.94 2.95
CA CYS A 144 12.11 -4.86 2.52
C CYS A 144 12.04 -6.14 3.35
N GLY A 145 11.81 -7.27 2.70
CA GLY A 145 11.71 -8.56 3.36
C GLY A 145 11.26 -9.67 2.41
N ASP A 146 11.14 -10.85 2.96
CA ASP A 146 10.65 -12.03 2.27
C ASP A 146 9.21 -12.34 2.74
N ALA A 147 8.25 -12.20 1.83
CA ALA A 147 6.85 -12.46 2.11
C ALA A 147 6.54 -13.94 2.42
N LEU A 148 7.39 -14.88 1.95
CA LEU A 148 7.22 -16.32 2.23
C LEU A 148 7.61 -16.66 3.66
N THR A 149 8.71 -16.09 4.15
CA THR A 149 9.15 -16.26 5.55
C THR A 149 8.50 -15.27 6.49
N MET A 150 7.86 -14.21 5.94
CA MET A 150 7.26 -13.09 6.68
C MET A 150 8.27 -12.31 7.53
N LEU A 151 9.56 -12.37 7.16
CA LEU A 151 10.65 -11.71 7.87
C LEU A 151 11.27 -10.60 7.03
N GLN A 152 11.69 -9.54 7.71
CA GLN A 152 12.54 -8.51 7.16
C GLN A 152 13.99 -9.02 7.04
N ASN A 153 14.83 -8.30 6.28
CA ASN A 153 16.24 -8.67 6.09
C ASN A 153 17.07 -8.67 7.39
N ASN A 154 16.60 -8.01 8.44
CA ASN A 154 17.20 -8.03 9.78
C ASN A 154 16.72 -9.20 10.67
N GLY A 155 15.84 -10.05 10.14
CA GLY A 155 15.27 -11.20 10.85
C GLY A 155 14.05 -10.86 11.72
N GLU A 156 13.63 -9.59 11.77
CA GLU A 156 12.39 -9.21 12.47
C GLU A 156 11.15 -9.51 11.66
N PRO A 157 9.99 -9.77 12.29
CA PRO A 157 8.74 -9.95 11.55
C PRO A 157 8.37 -8.72 10.71
N ILE A 158 7.86 -8.96 9.49
CA ILE A 158 7.24 -7.90 8.69
C ILE A 158 6.03 -7.37 9.45
N THR A 159 6.03 -6.06 9.69
CA THR A 159 4.96 -5.38 10.44
C THR A 159 4.36 -4.28 9.56
N PHE A 160 3.06 -4.41 9.24
CA PHE A 160 2.31 -3.41 8.50
C PHE A 160 1.55 -2.46 9.42
N CYS A 161 1.40 -1.23 8.96
CA CYS A 161 0.59 -0.23 9.62
C CYS A 161 -0.83 -0.26 9.04
N GLU A 162 -1.83 -0.43 9.89
CA GLU A 162 -3.21 -0.14 9.53
C GLU A 162 -3.53 1.32 9.82
N TRP A 163 -4.06 2.00 8.80
CA TRP A 163 -4.40 3.42 8.84
C TRP A 163 -5.92 3.58 8.82
N THR A 164 -6.50 4.05 9.91
CA THR A 164 -7.95 4.31 10.00
C THR A 164 -8.19 5.81 10.05
N PHE A 165 -8.59 6.39 8.93
CA PHE A 165 -9.00 7.80 8.85
C PHE A 165 -10.40 7.96 9.44
N ILE A 166 -10.59 8.98 10.29
CA ILE A 166 -11.84 9.21 11.01
C ILE A 166 -12.53 10.45 10.45
N GLY A 167 -13.62 10.24 9.74
CA GLY A 167 -14.37 11.33 9.11
C GLY A 167 -13.54 12.12 8.10
N THR A 168 -13.89 13.40 7.93
CA THR A 168 -13.24 14.32 6.97
C THR A 168 -12.43 15.43 7.68
N ASN A 169 -11.98 15.18 8.92
CA ASN A 169 -11.32 16.18 9.75
C ASN A 169 -9.79 16.01 9.85
N GLY A 170 -9.20 15.20 8.97
CA GLY A 170 -7.76 14.95 8.94
C GLY A 170 -7.23 14.05 10.05
N LYS A 171 -8.10 13.42 10.84
CA LYS A 171 -7.65 12.54 11.94
C LYS A 171 -7.46 11.11 11.47
N VAL A 172 -6.37 10.49 11.93
CA VAL A 172 -6.02 9.11 11.61
C VAL A 172 -5.55 8.38 12.86
N LYS A 173 -5.97 7.13 12.99
CA LYS A 173 -5.45 6.17 13.97
C LYS A 173 -4.53 5.19 13.25
N ARG A 174 -3.33 4.97 13.81
CA ARG A 174 -2.37 3.95 13.37
C ARG A 174 -2.39 2.77 14.33
N ARG A 175 -2.42 1.56 13.77
CA ARG A 175 -2.19 0.30 14.47
C ARG A 175 -1.21 -0.53 13.67
N ASP A 176 -0.24 -1.15 14.35
CA ASP A 176 0.78 -1.98 13.71
C ASP A 176 0.46 -3.45 13.96
N PHE A 177 0.48 -4.27 12.88
CA PHE A 177 0.20 -5.71 12.91
C PHE A 177 1.34 -6.48 12.24
N GLU A 178 1.74 -7.60 12.80
CA GLU A 178 2.62 -8.53 12.11
C GLU A 178 1.91 -9.21 10.94
N LEU A 179 2.61 -9.38 9.83
CA LEU A 179 2.04 -10.00 8.62
C LEU A 179 1.54 -11.42 8.90
N SER A 180 2.27 -12.18 9.72
CA SER A 180 1.89 -13.53 10.16
C SER A 180 0.53 -13.56 10.85
N GLU A 181 0.22 -12.56 11.69
CA GLU A 181 -1.07 -12.45 12.36
C GLU A 181 -2.19 -12.09 11.38
N LEU A 182 -1.93 -11.18 10.42
CA LEU A 182 -2.92 -10.79 9.42
C LEU A 182 -3.30 -11.93 8.45
N LEU A 183 -2.36 -12.84 8.19
CA LEU A 183 -2.57 -14.00 7.31
C LEU A 183 -3.07 -15.24 8.06
N ARG A 184 -3.15 -15.17 9.39
CA ARG A 184 -3.67 -16.26 10.20
C ARG A 184 -5.13 -16.55 9.81
N ASN A 185 -5.37 -17.75 9.33
CA ASN A 185 -6.71 -18.16 8.93
C ASN A 185 -7.41 -18.83 10.13
N VAL A 186 -8.36 -18.11 10.71
CA VAL A 186 -9.12 -18.54 11.90
C VAL A 186 -9.93 -19.83 11.67
N GLU A 187 -10.29 -20.15 10.42
CA GLU A 187 -10.99 -21.41 10.10
C GLU A 187 -10.10 -22.65 10.25
N TYR A 188 -8.78 -22.48 10.02
CA TYR A 188 -7.81 -23.59 10.11
C TYR A 188 -7.07 -23.62 11.45
N ASP A 189 -6.75 -22.45 12.01
CA ASP A 189 -6.09 -22.30 13.30
C ASP A 189 -7.15 -22.06 14.37
N LYS A 190 -7.83 -23.11 14.81
CA LYS A 190 -8.83 -23.00 15.90
C LYS A 190 -8.18 -22.34 17.13
N PRO A 191 -8.72 -21.21 17.60
CA PRO A 191 -8.18 -20.52 18.76
C PRO A 191 -8.21 -21.45 19.97
N LYS A 192 -7.14 -21.46 20.74
CA LYS A 192 -7.05 -22.25 21.98
C LYS A 192 -7.80 -21.53 23.10
N PRO A 193 -8.46 -22.26 24.02
CA PRO A 193 -9.06 -21.63 25.18
C PRO A 193 -8.04 -20.79 25.97
N GLY A 194 -8.36 -19.52 26.22
CA GLY A 194 -7.48 -18.59 26.92
C GLY A 194 -6.49 -17.83 26.03
N GLU A 195 -6.55 -17.99 24.70
CA GLU A 195 -5.73 -17.20 23.77
C GLU A 195 -6.24 -15.76 23.71
N GLU A 196 -5.30 -14.79 23.73
CA GLU A 196 -5.64 -13.37 23.58
C GLU A 196 -6.28 -13.11 22.21
N GLY A 197 -7.31 -12.25 22.15
CA GLY A 197 -8.05 -11.94 20.93
C GLY A 197 -9.25 -12.84 20.65
N LEU A 198 -9.48 -13.89 21.46
CA LEU A 198 -10.68 -14.72 21.34
C LEU A 198 -11.90 -13.96 21.90
N LEU A 199 -12.83 -13.61 21.01
CA LEU A 199 -14.13 -13.05 21.36
C LEU A 199 -15.24 -14.03 20.94
N PHE A 200 -16.43 -13.83 21.46
CA PHE A 200 -17.61 -14.56 21.04
C PHE A 200 -18.53 -13.60 20.28
N ALA A 201 -18.93 -14.00 19.06
CA ALA A 201 -19.96 -13.30 18.33
C ALA A 201 -21.30 -13.35 19.07
N ASP A 202 -22.25 -12.50 18.73
CA ASP A 202 -23.62 -12.51 19.29
C ASP A 202 -24.33 -13.87 19.10
N THR A 203 -23.86 -14.65 18.14
CA THR A 203 -24.30 -16.04 17.87
C THR A 203 -23.72 -17.07 18.84
N GLY A 204 -22.77 -16.67 19.72
CA GLY A 204 -22.03 -17.57 20.61
C GLY A 204 -20.88 -18.32 19.93
N GLU A 205 -20.59 -18.05 18.67
CA GLU A 205 -19.46 -18.64 17.95
C GLU A 205 -18.16 -17.90 18.31
N PRO A 206 -17.03 -18.62 18.47
CA PRO A 206 -15.75 -18.01 18.72
C PRO A 206 -15.30 -17.21 17.49
N THR A 207 -14.99 -15.94 17.69
CA THR A 207 -14.48 -15.03 16.67
C THR A 207 -13.12 -14.51 17.10
N PHE A 208 -12.13 -14.64 16.24
CA PHE A 208 -10.79 -14.14 16.50
C PHE A 208 -10.65 -12.70 16.00
N VAL A 209 -10.15 -11.82 16.87
CA VAL A 209 -9.80 -10.45 16.52
C VAL A 209 -8.30 -10.31 16.53
N HIS A 210 -7.72 -9.91 15.40
CA HIS A 210 -6.29 -9.63 15.32
C HIS A 210 -5.92 -8.51 16.30
N LEU A 211 -5.01 -8.81 17.23
CA LEU A 211 -4.51 -7.83 18.18
C LEU A 211 -3.34 -7.06 17.57
N PRO A 212 -3.38 -5.73 17.61
CA PRO A 212 -2.26 -4.94 17.12
C PRO A 212 -1.04 -5.12 18.02
N LYS A 213 0.13 -5.27 17.44
CA LYS A 213 1.43 -5.26 18.16
C LYS A 213 1.66 -3.93 18.86
N ARG A 214 1.16 -2.84 18.27
CA ARG A 214 1.23 -1.48 18.80
C ARG A 214 0.08 -0.63 18.30
N GLU A 215 -0.46 0.20 19.20
CA GLU A 215 -1.42 1.25 18.86
C GLU A 215 -0.83 2.63 19.12
N TYR A 216 -1.21 3.58 18.29
CA TYR A 216 -0.77 4.97 18.39
C TYR A 216 -1.96 5.90 18.71
N PRO A 217 -1.73 7.05 19.36
CA PRO A 217 -2.79 7.99 19.62
C PRO A 217 -3.39 8.54 18.31
N LEU A 218 -4.65 8.93 18.39
CA LEU A 218 -5.32 9.65 17.30
C LEU A 218 -4.56 10.94 17.00
N THR A 219 -4.11 11.10 15.76
CA THR A 219 -3.31 12.26 15.35
C THR A 219 -3.80 12.87 14.05
N ASP A 220 -3.29 14.03 13.70
CA ASP A 220 -3.45 14.64 12.38
C ASP A 220 -2.59 13.89 11.36
N TYR A 221 -3.16 13.54 10.19
CA TYR A 221 -2.44 12.74 9.19
C TYR A 221 -1.18 13.45 8.65
N LEU A 222 -1.18 14.78 8.58
CA LEU A 222 0.01 15.54 8.17
C LEU A 222 1.13 15.49 9.22
N LYS A 223 0.81 15.13 10.47
CA LYS A 223 1.77 14.98 11.56
C LYS A 223 2.23 13.54 11.78
N LEU A 224 1.74 12.58 10.99
CA LEU A 224 2.17 11.18 11.09
C LEU A 224 3.70 11.00 11.11
N PRO A 225 4.50 11.74 10.31
CA PRO A 225 5.96 11.63 10.35
C PRO A 225 6.62 12.02 11.68
N ASP A 226 5.90 12.70 12.56
CA ASP A 226 6.41 13.13 13.88
C ASP A 226 6.26 12.01 14.94
N TYR A 227 5.56 10.90 14.61
CA TYR A 227 5.29 9.76 15.49
C TYR A 227 5.92 8.48 14.93
N GLU A 228 7.24 8.39 14.96
CA GLU A 228 7.99 7.14 14.65
C GLU A 228 8.07 6.17 15.82
#